data_496614133422ee60e9968d2a2431cbdd
#
_entry.id   496614133422ee60e9968d2a2431cbdd
#
_cell.length_a   1.000
_cell.length_b   1.000
_cell.length_c   1.000
_cell.angle_alpha   90.00
_cell.angle_beta   90.00
_cell.angle_gamma   90.00
#
_symmetry.space_group_name_H-M   'P 1'
#
loop_
_entity.id
_entity.type
_entity.pdbx_description
1 polymer ?
#
loop_
_entity_poly.entity_id
_entity_poly.type
_entity_poly.pdbx_seq_one_letter_code
_entity_poly.pdbx_strand_id
1 'polypeptide(L)'
;TNKEDIDRLISELPIIDGVMLCAGKSKRLPIQFITRESLDDLFNINFYAPVELLRLLYKKKKISKGGSVVLVDSIGGNTVFAPGAAMYGSSKAALNAMMRYCAKEFASRLIRVNCICPGMVDTPLIHRGDITAEQLEKDKDQYPLKRYGTPEDIAYSAVYLLSDASSWLTGQDIIIDGGISIN
;
A
#
# COMPACT_ATOMS: atom_id res chain seq x y z
N THR A 1 -7.65 8.94 -9.89
CA THR A 1 -6.64 9.96 -10.26
C THR A 1 -7.25 11.21 -10.90
N ASN A 2 -8.57 11.25 -11.08
CA ASN A 2 -9.24 12.45 -11.55
C ASN A 2 -9.28 13.50 -10.43
N LYS A 3 -8.75 14.70 -10.71
CA LYS A 3 -8.68 15.78 -9.72
C LYS A 3 -10.06 16.22 -9.25
N GLU A 4 -11.04 16.32 -10.15
CA GLU A 4 -12.41 16.74 -9.82
C GLU A 4 -13.10 15.75 -8.88
N ASP A 5 -12.92 14.45 -9.10
CA ASP A 5 -13.46 13.40 -8.22
C ASP A 5 -12.79 13.42 -6.84
N ILE A 6 -11.49 13.67 -6.77
CA ILE A 6 -10.77 13.82 -5.50
C ILE A 6 -11.28 15.06 -4.75
N ASP A 7 -11.39 16.20 -5.42
CA ASP A 7 -11.88 17.46 -4.82
C ASP A 7 -13.33 17.30 -4.32
N ARG A 8 -14.19 16.63 -5.09
CA ARG A 8 -15.57 16.29 -4.68
C ARG A 8 -15.58 15.40 -3.44
N LEU A 9 -14.83 14.27 -3.47
CA LEU A 9 -14.72 13.38 -2.32
C LEU A 9 -14.30 14.14 -1.06
N ILE A 10 -13.26 14.95 -1.15
CA ILE A 10 -12.75 15.71 -0.01
C ILE A 10 -13.78 16.74 0.50
N SER A 11 -14.55 17.36 -0.39
CA SER A 11 -15.57 18.32 0.02
C SER A 11 -16.72 17.66 0.79
N GLU A 12 -17.17 16.51 0.32
CA GLU A 12 -18.31 15.76 0.87
C GLU A 12 -17.94 14.93 2.11
N LEU A 13 -16.66 14.53 2.23
CA LEU A 13 -16.21 13.68 3.34
C LEU A 13 -16.37 14.40 4.69
N PRO A 14 -17.01 13.79 5.70
CA PRO A 14 -16.98 14.30 7.07
C PRO A 14 -15.56 14.24 7.65
N ILE A 15 -15.38 14.70 8.88
CA ILE A 15 -14.15 14.40 9.65
C ILE A 15 -14.18 12.91 9.98
N ILE A 16 -13.08 12.23 9.70
CA ILE A 16 -12.91 10.78 9.91
C ILE A 16 -11.81 10.51 10.93
N ASP A 17 -11.93 9.41 11.67
CA ASP A 17 -10.96 9.00 12.69
C ASP A 17 -9.85 8.13 12.09
N GLY A 18 -10.10 7.54 10.93
CA GLY A 18 -9.11 6.72 10.25
C GLY A 18 -9.38 6.57 8.77
N VAL A 19 -8.33 6.25 8.02
CA VAL A 19 -8.42 5.98 6.58
C VAL A 19 -7.41 4.91 6.17
N MET A 20 -7.86 3.98 5.34
CA MET A 20 -7.00 3.01 4.66
C MET A 20 -6.97 3.32 3.16
N LEU A 21 -5.78 3.53 2.60
CA LEU A 21 -5.57 3.72 1.17
C LEU A 21 -5.03 2.42 0.57
N CYS A 22 -5.92 1.68 -0.10
CA CYS A 22 -5.67 0.33 -0.60
C CYS A 22 -5.59 0.24 -2.13
N ALA A 23 -5.91 1.31 -2.86
CA ALA A 23 -5.89 1.30 -4.31
C ALA A 23 -4.49 1.05 -4.86
N GLY A 24 -4.40 0.16 -5.85
CA GLY A 24 -3.13 -0.14 -6.49
C GLY A 24 -3.32 -1.04 -7.70
N LYS A 25 -2.32 -1.04 -8.56
CA LYS A 25 -2.22 -1.99 -9.67
C LYS A 25 -0.79 -2.49 -9.82
N SER A 26 -0.64 -3.64 -10.45
CA SER A 26 0.64 -4.26 -10.77
C SER A 26 0.75 -4.48 -12.27
N LYS A 27 1.96 -4.35 -12.78
CA LYS A 27 2.33 -4.75 -14.13
C LYS A 27 3.77 -5.24 -14.11
N ARG A 28 4.00 -6.41 -14.65
CA ARG A 28 5.35 -6.96 -14.82
C ARG A 28 5.86 -6.63 -16.21
N LEU A 29 7.08 -6.11 -16.27
CA LEU A 29 7.76 -5.80 -17.53
C LEU A 29 9.27 -5.80 -17.29
N PRO A 30 10.07 -6.56 -18.08
CA PRO A 30 11.52 -6.48 -18.01
C PRO A 30 12.00 -5.05 -18.25
N ILE A 31 13.10 -4.66 -17.56
CA ILE A 31 13.58 -3.26 -17.52
C ILE A 31 13.75 -2.62 -18.90
N GLN A 32 14.22 -3.38 -19.90
CA GLN A 32 14.45 -2.89 -21.24
C GLN A 32 13.18 -2.54 -22.03
N PHE A 33 12.01 -2.99 -21.57
CA PHE A 33 10.72 -2.73 -22.23
C PHE A 33 9.88 -1.70 -21.49
N ILE A 34 10.40 -1.15 -20.39
CA ILE A 34 9.70 -0.11 -19.63
C ILE A 34 9.67 1.17 -20.47
N THR A 35 8.46 1.72 -20.62
CA THR A 35 8.26 3.03 -21.25
C THR A 35 7.87 4.07 -20.21
N ARG A 36 8.01 5.35 -20.56
CA ARG A 36 7.59 6.45 -19.71
C ARG A 36 6.08 6.36 -19.40
N GLU A 37 5.25 6.04 -20.40
CA GLU A 37 3.81 5.91 -20.25
C GLU A 37 3.44 4.80 -19.25
N SER A 38 4.15 3.65 -19.32
CA SER A 38 3.91 2.53 -18.40
C SER A 38 4.29 2.87 -16.96
N LEU A 39 5.35 3.67 -16.76
CA LEU A 39 5.74 4.19 -15.46
C LEU A 39 4.69 5.18 -14.94
N ASP A 40 4.34 6.19 -15.73
CA ASP A 40 3.39 7.23 -15.33
C ASP A 40 2.03 6.63 -14.98
N ASP A 41 1.54 5.67 -15.79
CA ASP A 41 0.29 4.97 -15.54
C ASP A 41 0.28 4.20 -14.20
N LEU A 42 1.40 3.57 -13.85
CA LEU A 42 1.53 2.84 -12.59
C LEU A 42 1.70 3.80 -11.40
N PHE A 43 2.57 4.78 -11.52
CA PHE A 43 2.82 5.78 -10.49
C PHE A 43 1.58 6.64 -10.20
N ASN A 44 0.77 6.94 -11.21
CA ASN A 44 -0.48 7.68 -11.04
C ASN A 44 -1.41 7.02 -10.01
N ILE A 45 -1.53 5.69 -10.03
CA ILE A 45 -2.40 4.98 -9.11
C ILE A 45 -1.70 4.64 -7.79
N ASN A 46 -0.45 4.12 -7.88
CA ASN A 46 0.22 3.59 -6.71
C ASN A 46 0.87 4.66 -5.82
N PHE A 47 1.17 5.84 -6.39
CA PHE A 47 1.90 6.89 -5.67
C PHE A 47 1.17 8.25 -5.70
N TYR A 48 0.94 8.83 -6.88
CA TYR A 48 0.40 10.19 -6.93
C TYR A 48 -1.01 10.31 -6.34
N ALA A 49 -1.90 9.36 -6.60
CA ALA A 49 -3.26 9.39 -6.07
C ALA A 49 -3.31 9.31 -4.53
N PRO A 50 -2.66 8.32 -3.86
CA PRO A 50 -2.64 8.29 -2.39
C PRO A 50 -1.95 9.51 -1.77
N VAL A 51 -0.88 10.02 -2.38
CA VAL A 51 -0.18 11.22 -1.89
C VAL A 51 -1.09 12.44 -1.98
N GLU A 52 -1.80 12.65 -3.09
CA GLU A 52 -2.73 13.76 -3.24
C GLU A 52 -3.91 13.68 -2.27
N LEU A 53 -4.45 12.48 -2.06
CA LEU A 53 -5.49 12.26 -1.04
C LEU A 53 -4.98 12.60 0.36
N LEU A 54 -3.81 12.11 0.76
CA LEU A 54 -3.22 12.41 2.07
C LEU A 54 -2.98 13.91 2.25
N ARG A 55 -2.41 14.55 1.23
CA ARG A 55 -2.17 16.00 1.23
C ARG A 55 -3.46 16.78 1.47
N LEU A 56 -4.54 16.43 0.77
CA LEU A 56 -5.82 17.12 0.90
C LEU A 56 -6.52 16.79 2.22
N LEU A 57 -6.54 15.53 2.65
CA LEU A 57 -7.10 15.11 3.93
C LEU A 57 -6.45 15.87 5.10
N TYR A 58 -5.13 15.99 5.08
CA TYR A 58 -4.38 16.72 6.10
C TYR A 58 -4.63 18.24 6.01
N LYS A 59 -4.46 18.84 4.81
CA LYS A 59 -4.65 20.28 4.57
C LYS A 59 -6.05 20.76 4.96
N LYS A 60 -7.07 19.96 4.65
CA LYS A 60 -8.49 20.28 4.94
C LYS A 60 -8.93 19.79 6.31
N LYS A 61 -8.02 19.27 7.15
CA LYS A 61 -8.30 18.75 8.50
C LYS A 61 -9.43 17.71 8.52
N LYS A 62 -9.51 16.88 7.49
CA LYS A 62 -10.53 15.84 7.37
C LYS A 62 -10.22 14.61 8.23
N ILE A 63 -8.98 14.45 8.72
CA ILE A 63 -8.63 13.44 9.73
C ILE A 63 -8.66 14.11 11.10
N SER A 64 -9.35 13.49 12.06
CA SER A 64 -9.43 13.98 13.44
C SER A 64 -8.05 14.04 14.11
N LYS A 65 -7.93 14.84 15.16
CA LYS A 65 -6.74 14.79 16.01
C LYS A 65 -6.68 13.42 16.69
N GLY A 66 -5.51 12.76 16.62
CA GLY A 66 -5.34 11.39 17.14
C GLY A 66 -5.74 10.28 16.16
N GLY A 67 -6.21 10.64 14.97
CA GLY A 67 -6.61 9.66 13.96
C GLY A 67 -5.49 8.79 13.41
N SER A 68 -5.83 7.85 12.53
CA SER A 68 -4.89 6.87 11.98
C SER A 68 -4.99 6.75 10.46
N VAL A 69 -3.86 6.67 9.80
CA VAL A 69 -3.73 6.44 8.36
C VAL A 69 -2.99 5.12 8.12
N VAL A 70 -3.55 4.29 7.26
CA VAL A 70 -2.94 3.03 6.84
C VAL A 70 -2.78 3.04 5.32
N LEU A 71 -1.57 2.82 4.84
CA LEU A 71 -1.27 2.66 3.42
C LEU A 71 -1.02 1.18 3.13
N VAL A 72 -1.58 0.67 2.04
CA VAL A 72 -1.25 -0.67 1.55
C VAL A 72 -0.09 -0.57 0.58
N ASP A 73 1.06 -0.98 1.06
CA ASP A 73 2.32 -1.04 0.31
C ASP A 73 2.57 -2.45 -0.26
N SER A 74 3.77 -2.96 -0.20
CA SER A 74 4.18 -4.31 -0.62
C SER A 74 5.57 -4.63 -0.10
N ILE A 75 5.85 -5.92 0.14
CA ILE A 75 7.23 -6.39 0.33
C ILE A 75 8.08 -6.13 -0.92
N GLY A 76 7.47 -6.06 -2.11
CA GLY A 76 8.15 -5.83 -3.39
C GLY A 76 8.80 -4.45 -3.54
N GLY A 77 8.52 -3.50 -2.65
CA GLY A 77 9.19 -2.19 -2.59
C GLY A 77 10.34 -2.13 -1.58
N ASN A 78 10.42 -3.08 -0.65
CA ASN A 78 11.29 -3.00 0.53
C ASN A 78 12.25 -4.18 0.69
N THR A 79 11.77 -5.41 0.56
CA THR A 79 12.50 -6.62 0.98
C THR A 79 12.67 -7.66 -0.12
N VAL A 80 11.76 -7.72 -1.09
CA VAL A 80 11.75 -8.72 -2.16
C VAL A 80 11.81 -8.04 -3.52
N PHE A 81 12.79 -8.43 -4.35
CA PHE A 81 13.03 -7.84 -5.66
C PHE A 81 12.92 -8.92 -6.74
N ALA A 82 11.75 -9.00 -7.38
CA ALA A 82 11.51 -9.97 -8.44
C ALA A 82 11.80 -9.39 -9.84
N PRO A 83 12.38 -10.14 -10.77
CA PRO A 83 12.55 -9.73 -12.15
C PRO A 83 11.21 -9.29 -12.77
N GLY A 84 11.24 -8.20 -13.53
CA GLY A 84 10.07 -7.60 -14.17
C GLY A 84 9.17 -6.77 -13.24
N ALA A 85 9.40 -6.74 -11.94
CA ALA A 85 8.60 -5.98 -10.97
C ALA A 85 9.14 -4.55 -10.69
N ALA A 86 10.15 -4.09 -11.42
CA ALA A 86 10.86 -2.84 -11.11
C ALA A 86 9.92 -1.62 -11.01
N MET A 87 8.98 -1.44 -11.95
CA MET A 87 8.03 -0.32 -11.90
C MET A 87 7.14 -0.37 -10.66
N TYR A 88 6.59 -1.55 -10.39
CA TYR A 88 5.71 -1.77 -9.23
C TYR A 88 6.47 -1.54 -7.93
N GLY A 89 7.59 -2.24 -7.75
CA GLY A 89 8.42 -2.11 -6.55
C GLY A 89 8.86 -0.67 -6.31
N SER A 90 9.33 0.04 -7.35
CA SER A 90 9.72 1.45 -7.23
C SER A 90 8.55 2.35 -6.81
N SER A 91 7.34 2.14 -7.35
CA SER A 91 6.16 2.92 -6.96
C SER A 91 5.76 2.70 -5.51
N LYS A 92 5.90 1.48 -5.01
CA LYS A 92 5.65 1.11 -3.62
C LYS A 92 6.74 1.61 -2.69
N ALA A 93 8.01 1.49 -3.07
CA ALA A 93 9.12 2.08 -2.32
C ALA A 93 8.99 3.61 -2.15
N ALA A 94 8.52 4.30 -3.19
CA ALA A 94 8.24 5.73 -3.12
C ALA A 94 7.11 6.05 -2.13
N LEU A 95 6.03 5.25 -2.14
CA LEU A 95 4.90 5.39 -1.20
C LEU A 95 5.36 5.12 0.23
N ASN A 96 6.19 4.11 0.44
CA ASN A 96 6.78 3.77 1.74
C ASN A 96 7.62 4.93 2.31
N ALA A 97 8.50 5.51 1.51
CA ALA A 97 9.26 6.67 1.92
C ALA A 97 8.34 7.84 2.28
N MET A 98 7.32 8.14 1.45
CA MET A 98 6.33 9.19 1.71
C MET A 98 5.59 8.97 3.03
N MET A 99 5.23 7.74 3.36
CA MET A 99 4.59 7.38 4.63
C MET A 99 5.39 7.88 5.82
N ARG A 100 6.71 7.68 5.83
CA ARG A 100 7.58 8.10 6.96
C ARG A 100 7.64 9.62 7.12
N TYR A 101 7.66 10.37 6.01
CA TYR A 101 7.55 11.82 6.07
C TYR A 101 6.19 12.26 6.60
N CYS A 102 5.10 11.67 6.11
CA CYS A 102 3.76 11.94 6.63
C CYS A 102 3.64 11.62 8.12
N ALA A 103 4.21 10.51 8.60
CA ALA A 103 4.21 10.15 10.01
C ALA A 103 4.87 11.24 10.88
N LYS A 104 5.99 11.80 10.42
CA LYS A 104 6.68 12.89 11.10
C LYS A 104 5.86 14.19 11.12
N GLU A 105 5.31 14.60 9.97
CA GLU A 105 4.58 15.86 9.84
C GLU A 105 3.22 15.82 10.53
N PHE A 106 2.49 14.67 10.41
CA PHE A 106 1.15 14.53 10.98
C PHE A 106 1.17 14.34 12.50
N ALA A 107 2.32 14.00 13.08
CA ALA A 107 2.52 13.84 14.52
C ALA A 107 2.17 15.12 15.31
N SER A 108 2.29 16.32 14.71
CA SER A 108 1.84 17.59 15.32
C SER A 108 0.34 17.61 15.66
N ARG A 109 -0.45 16.75 15.00
CA ARG A 109 -1.86 16.51 15.26
C ARG A 109 -2.13 15.14 15.91
N LEU A 110 -1.10 14.46 16.40
CA LEU A 110 -1.15 13.10 16.96
C LEU A 110 -1.73 12.06 15.98
N ILE A 111 -1.72 12.33 14.67
CA ILE A 111 -2.17 11.41 13.64
C ILE A 111 -1.05 10.42 13.35
N ARG A 112 -1.36 9.14 13.45
CA ARG A 112 -0.43 8.03 13.14
C ARG A 112 -0.52 7.68 11.66
N VAL A 113 0.61 7.34 11.04
CA VAL A 113 0.67 6.91 9.63
C VAL A 113 1.57 5.69 9.55
N ASN A 114 1.05 4.57 9.04
CA ASN A 114 1.79 3.31 8.91
C ASN A 114 1.50 2.65 7.56
N CYS A 115 2.37 1.74 7.15
CA CYS A 115 2.17 0.86 6.00
C CYS A 115 1.89 -0.57 6.44
N ILE A 116 1.03 -1.26 5.70
CA ILE A 116 0.99 -2.71 5.64
C ILE A 116 1.72 -3.12 4.36
N CYS A 117 2.66 -4.05 4.47
CA CYS A 117 3.48 -4.57 3.36
C CYS A 117 3.15 -6.06 3.13
N PRO A 118 2.10 -6.37 2.36
CA PRO A 118 1.74 -7.74 2.07
C PRO A 118 2.76 -8.45 1.18
N GLY A 119 2.87 -9.79 1.35
CA GLY A 119 3.30 -10.70 0.31
C GLY A 119 2.22 -10.89 -0.77
N MET A 120 2.19 -12.07 -1.39
CA MET A 120 1.11 -12.41 -2.31
C MET A 120 -0.19 -12.65 -1.54
N VAL A 121 -1.23 -11.95 -1.94
CA VAL A 121 -2.59 -12.08 -1.38
C VAL A 121 -3.53 -12.55 -2.48
N ASP A 122 -4.35 -13.54 -2.19
CA ASP A 122 -5.30 -14.12 -3.15
C ASP A 122 -6.44 -13.14 -3.44
N THR A 123 -6.23 -12.35 -4.48
CA THR A 123 -7.14 -11.30 -4.95
C THR A 123 -7.14 -11.28 -6.47
N PRO A 124 -8.13 -10.64 -7.11
CA PRO A 124 -8.12 -10.47 -8.56
C PRO A 124 -6.84 -9.85 -9.14
N LEU A 125 -6.04 -9.18 -8.31
CA LEU A 125 -4.79 -8.54 -8.76
C LEU A 125 -3.76 -9.57 -9.24
N ILE A 126 -3.62 -10.71 -8.54
CA ILE A 126 -2.64 -11.74 -8.88
C ILE A 126 -3.11 -12.63 -10.04
N HIS A 127 -4.43 -12.70 -10.27
CA HIS A 127 -5.03 -13.52 -11.35
C HIS A 127 -5.14 -12.78 -12.69
N ARG A 128 -4.82 -11.49 -12.75
CA ARG A 128 -4.85 -10.68 -13.98
C ARG A 128 -3.52 -10.62 -14.73
N GLY A 129 -2.48 -11.28 -14.21
CA GLY A 129 -1.15 -11.27 -14.79
C GLY A 129 -0.89 -12.46 -15.73
N ASP A 130 0.32 -12.50 -16.28
CA ASP A 130 0.79 -13.57 -17.18
C ASP A 130 1.21 -14.86 -16.44
N ILE A 131 0.83 -15.01 -15.16
CA ILE A 131 1.18 -16.16 -14.32
C ILE A 131 0.01 -17.16 -14.40
N THR A 132 0.32 -18.40 -14.78
CA THR A 132 -0.71 -19.45 -14.85
C THR A 132 -1.13 -19.92 -13.45
N ALA A 133 -2.33 -20.53 -13.35
CA ALA A 133 -2.81 -21.07 -12.08
C ALA A 133 -1.86 -22.13 -11.50
N GLU A 134 -1.25 -22.95 -12.36
CA GLU A 134 -0.26 -23.96 -11.95
C GLU A 134 1.01 -23.31 -11.38
N GLN A 135 1.48 -22.23 -12.01
CA GLN A 135 2.63 -21.46 -11.51
C GLN A 135 2.33 -20.81 -10.15
N LEU A 136 1.11 -20.25 -9.98
CA LEU A 136 0.68 -19.68 -8.71
C LEU A 136 0.62 -20.76 -7.61
N GLU A 137 0.11 -21.95 -7.95
CA GLU A 137 0.02 -23.04 -6.98
C GLU A 137 1.40 -23.51 -6.53
N LYS A 138 2.33 -23.70 -7.46
CA LYS A 138 3.72 -24.06 -7.17
C LYS A 138 4.47 -22.99 -6.37
N ASP A 139 4.16 -21.72 -6.62
CA ASP A 139 4.79 -20.60 -5.90
C ASP A 139 4.45 -20.59 -4.40
N LYS A 140 3.26 -21.09 -4.02
CA LYS A 140 2.86 -21.24 -2.61
C LYS A 140 3.83 -22.11 -1.80
N ASP A 141 4.49 -23.07 -2.43
CA ASP A 141 5.48 -23.92 -1.78
C ASP A 141 6.72 -23.16 -1.26
N GLN A 142 7.01 -21.99 -1.81
CA GLN A 142 8.09 -21.12 -1.37
C GLN A 142 7.75 -20.40 -0.06
N TYR A 143 6.47 -20.26 0.27
CA TYR A 143 6.05 -19.62 1.51
C TYR A 143 6.21 -20.57 2.69
N PRO A 144 6.84 -20.15 3.81
CA PRO A 144 6.87 -20.96 5.03
C PRO A 144 5.48 -21.45 5.47
N LEU A 145 4.45 -20.60 5.36
CA LEU A 145 3.07 -20.97 5.72
C LEU A 145 2.32 -21.70 4.61
N LYS A 146 2.97 -22.05 3.47
CA LYS A 146 2.44 -22.88 2.37
C LYS A 146 1.14 -22.38 1.74
N ARG A 147 0.87 -21.11 1.84
CA ARG A 147 -0.29 -20.43 1.22
C ARG A 147 0.01 -18.98 0.92
N TYR A 148 -0.78 -18.39 0.05
CA TYR A 148 -0.91 -16.95 -0.04
C TYR A 148 -1.75 -16.41 1.11
N GLY A 149 -1.61 -15.12 1.40
CA GLY A 149 -2.51 -14.41 2.31
C GLY A 149 -3.91 -14.30 1.72
N THR A 150 -4.88 -14.11 2.59
CA THR A 150 -6.25 -13.73 2.20
C THR A 150 -6.47 -12.24 2.45
N PRO A 151 -7.50 -11.62 1.85
CA PRO A 151 -7.87 -10.24 2.18
C PRO A 151 -8.08 -10.02 3.69
N GLU A 152 -8.61 -11.02 4.40
CA GLU A 152 -8.84 -10.98 5.85
C GLU A 152 -7.53 -10.91 6.64
N ASP A 153 -6.48 -11.64 6.21
CA ASP A 153 -5.15 -11.55 6.85
C ASP A 153 -4.64 -10.10 6.87
N ILE A 154 -4.93 -9.34 5.81
CA ILE A 154 -4.55 -7.92 5.71
C ILE A 154 -5.52 -7.03 6.48
N ALA A 155 -6.82 -7.32 6.40
CA ALA A 155 -7.87 -6.53 7.05
C ALA A 155 -7.73 -6.51 8.57
N TYR A 156 -7.41 -7.63 9.22
CA TYR A 156 -7.18 -7.67 10.67
C TYR A 156 -6.04 -6.75 11.11
N SER A 157 -4.97 -6.69 10.32
CA SER A 157 -3.86 -5.77 10.60
C SER A 157 -4.25 -4.32 10.38
N ALA A 158 -5.08 -4.04 9.38
CA ALA A 158 -5.63 -2.70 9.18
C ALA A 158 -6.51 -2.27 10.35
N VAL A 159 -7.38 -3.14 10.85
CA VAL A 159 -8.21 -2.88 12.04
C VAL A 159 -7.33 -2.58 13.25
N TYR A 160 -6.26 -3.38 13.48
CA TYR A 160 -5.30 -3.11 14.55
C TYR A 160 -4.65 -1.73 14.40
N LEU A 161 -4.15 -1.38 13.20
CA LEU A 161 -3.49 -0.11 12.95
C LEU A 161 -4.43 1.10 13.02
N LEU A 162 -5.71 0.92 12.72
CA LEU A 162 -6.71 1.97 12.80
C LEU A 162 -7.24 2.16 14.24
N SER A 163 -7.05 1.17 15.12
CA SER A 163 -7.55 1.21 16.50
C SER A 163 -6.54 1.81 17.48
N ASP A 164 -6.98 2.08 18.71
CA ASP A 164 -6.15 2.57 19.80
C ASP A 164 -5.14 1.51 20.31
N ALA A 165 -5.35 0.23 19.98
CA ALA A 165 -4.39 -0.84 20.29
C ALA A 165 -2.99 -0.59 19.68
N SER A 166 -2.90 0.23 18.64
CA SER A 166 -1.66 0.64 18.01
C SER A 166 -1.25 2.11 18.31
N SER A 167 -1.73 2.68 19.43
CA SER A 167 -1.54 4.10 19.78
C SER A 167 -0.08 4.56 19.86
N TRP A 168 0.87 3.63 20.04
CA TRP A 168 2.30 3.91 20.11
C TRP A 168 3.05 3.52 18.82
N LEU A 169 2.32 3.33 17.70
CA LEU A 169 2.88 2.86 16.43
C LEU A 169 2.65 3.88 15.31
N THR A 170 3.73 4.48 14.82
CA THR A 170 3.71 5.40 13.66
C THR A 170 5.01 5.30 12.87
N GLY A 171 4.95 5.51 11.56
CA GLY A 171 6.10 5.45 10.66
C GLY A 171 6.64 4.03 10.43
N GLN A 172 5.84 2.99 10.67
CA GLN A 172 6.26 1.60 10.63
C GLN A 172 5.70 0.87 9.42
N ASP A 173 6.48 -0.12 8.97
CA ASP A 173 6.11 -1.12 7.97
C ASP A 173 5.71 -2.41 8.68
N ILE A 174 4.47 -2.83 8.51
CA ILE A 174 3.97 -4.10 9.03
C ILE A 174 4.00 -5.12 7.90
N ILE A 175 4.99 -5.99 7.92
CA ILE A 175 5.16 -7.06 6.93
C ILE A 175 4.18 -8.19 7.26
N ILE A 176 3.39 -8.60 6.26
CA ILE A 176 2.41 -9.68 6.36
C ILE A 176 2.53 -10.52 5.08
N ASP A 177 3.42 -11.49 5.10
CA ASP A 177 3.88 -12.13 3.88
C ASP A 177 4.02 -13.67 3.97
N GLY A 178 3.49 -14.28 5.02
CA GLY A 178 3.60 -15.73 5.23
C GLY A 178 5.04 -16.22 5.41
N GLY A 179 5.97 -15.30 5.72
CA GLY A 179 7.37 -15.59 5.96
C GLY A 179 8.26 -15.61 4.72
N ILE A 180 7.76 -15.26 3.53
CA ILE A 180 8.54 -15.33 2.27
C ILE A 180 9.77 -14.42 2.28
N SER A 181 9.78 -13.34 3.04
CA SER A 181 10.90 -12.40 3.14
C SER A 181 11.92 -12.75 4.23
N ILE A 182 11.70 -13.82 4.99
CA ILE A 182 12.66 -14.30 5.99
C ILE A 182 13.74 -15.09 5.25
N ASN A 183 14.98 -14.64 5.30
CA ASN A 183 16.18 -15.32 4.78
C ASN A 183 16.91 -16.06 5.90
#